data_aed65721d351bf9c2990583d337cca2b
#
_entry.id   aed65721d351bf9c2990583d337cca2b
#
_cell.length_a   1.000
_cell.length_b   1.000
_cell.length_c   1.000
_cell.angle_alpha   90.00
_cell.angle_beta   90.00
_cell.angle_gamma   90.00
#
_symmetry.space_group_name_H-M   'P 1'
#
loop_
_entity.id
_entity.type
_entity.pdbx_description
1 polymer ?
#
loop_
_entity_poly.entity_id
_entity_poly.type
_entity_poly.pdbx_seq_one_letter_code
_entity_poly.pdbx_strand_id
1 'polypeptide(L)'
;MLRVGSLTSTRATLIGLFAPICWGMSVSLVRGIAEGFGMAQGQFFLYCVATICVFFIVGLPDFHRIDKRYLYFGIPTANLSSLSFCLAIFTSSGGAQTMEVGMVNYLWPSLTILFAVLFNGVRTRWWLYPGLLVAFGGIIVILSGDKGFSLTEFVVRFAENPVSYLLALVAAVTWAGYSSMTRAWGNGINPSTIIFAVDTLVFLVLWLLDIGSLPVAASAHGLMSVIFGGIAVGMAYVVWTLGMSKGNITVLAAASYFTPVLSCVFATFWIGAELNSSFWMGVVLVVVGSLLCWDATGRGMKKFLKAA
;
A
#
# COMPACT_ATOMS: atom_id res chain seq x y z
N MET A 1 23.86 5.17 3.13
CA MET A 1 22.86 6.23 2.76
C MET A 1 22.68 6.24 1.24
N LEU A 2 21.51 5.91 0.77
CA LEU A 2 21.15 6.02 -0.65
C LEU A 2 21.11 7.51 -1.05
N ARG A 3 22.12 7.98 -1.82
CA ARG A 3 22.13 9.35 -2.36
C ARG A 3 21.08 9.46 -3.48
N VAL A 4 19.90 9.97 -3.15
CA VAL A 4 18.78 10.19 -4.08
C VAL A 4 19.16 11.14 -5.22
N GLY A 5 20.19 11.98 -5.05
CA GLY A 5 20.59 13.03 -6.02
C GLY A 5 20.99 12.51 -7.40
N SER A 6 21.60 11.34 -7.53
CA SER A 6 22.24 10.82 -8.75
C SER A 6 21.39 9.81 -9.53
N LEU A 7 20.18 9.46 -9.09
CA LEU A 7 19.36 8.45 -9.73
C LEU A 7 18.62 8.99 -10.96
N THR A 8 18.69 8.24 -12.06
CA THR A 8 17.85 8.49 -13.25
C THR A 8 16.40 8.10 -12.96
N SER A 9 15.44 8.69 -13.71
CA SER A 9 14.01 8.37 -13.57
C SER A 9 13.73 6.86 -13.76
N THR A 10 14.43 6.21 -14.67
CA THR A 10 14.30 4.76 -14.92
C THR A 10 14.75 3.95 -13.70
N ARG A 11 15.94 4.24 -13.14
CA ARG A 11 16.43 3.55 -11.94
C ARG A 11 15.53 3.76 -10.75
N ALA A 12 15.02 4.98 -10.54
CA ALA A 12 14.07 5.27 -9.48
C ALA A 12 12.75 4.49 -9.65
N THR A 13 12.26 4.35 -10.89
CA THR A 13 11.08 3.53 -11.20
C THR A 13 11.34 2.06 -10.88
N LEU A 14 12.46 1.51 -11.36
CA LEU A 14 12.81 0.09 -11.10
C LEU A 14 12.92 -0.20 -9.61
N ILE A 15 13.56 0.67 -8.83
CA ILE A 15 13.64 0.53 -7.38
C ILE A 15 12.24 0.60 -6.75
N GLY A 16 11.40 1.54 -7.19
CA GLY A 16 10.05 1.69 -6.68
C GLY A 16 9.13 0.49 -6.95
N LEU A 17 9.40 -0.30 -8.01
CA LEU A 17 8.64 -1.51 -8.33
C LEU A 17 8.82 -2.64 -7.28
N PHE A 18 9.81 -2.54 -6.39
CA PHE A 18 9.93 -3.47 -5.26
C PHE A 18 8.88 -3.22 -4.17
N ALA A 19 8.26 -2.03 -4.10
CA ALA A 19 7.25 -1.74 -3.08
C ALA A 19 6.02 -2.66 -3.16
N PRO A 20 5.38 -2.90 -4.33
CA PRO A 20 4.29 -3.85 -4.47
C PRO A 20 4.65 -5.28 -4.02
N ILE A 21 5.90 -5.71 -4.23
CA ILE A 21 6.38 -7.03 -3.78
C ILE A 21 6.40 -7.08 -2.26
N CYS A 22 7.02 -6.09 -1.62
CA CYS A 22 7.09 -6.02 -0.16
C CYS A 22 5.71 -5.92 0.49
N TRP A 23 4.79 -5.12 -0.08
CA TRP A 23 3.41 -5.04 0.42
C TRP A 23 2.63 -6.32 0.18
N GLY A 24 2.85 -7.01 -0.94
CA GLY A 24 2.25 -8.32 -1.19
C GLY A 24 2.63 -9.34 -0.10
N MET A 25 3.89 -9.36 0.31
CA MET A 25 4.35 -10.21 1.41
C MET A 25 3.74 -9.80 2.76
N SER A 26 3.55 -8.51 3.01
CA SER A 26 3.14 -8.00 4.32
C SER A 26 1.73 -8.44 4.74
N VAL A 27 0.81 -8.69 3.82
CA VAL A 27 -0.59 -9.05 4.13
C VAL A 27 -0.67 -10.36 4.93
N SER A 28 0.03 -11.41 4.49
CA SER A 28 0.05 -12.69 5.22
C SER A 28 0.81 -12.61 6.55
N LEU A 29 1.85 -11.75 6.60
CA LEU A 29 2.62 -11.50 7.82
C LEU A 29 1.77 -10.75 8.86
N VAL A 30 0.99 -9.75 8.45
CA VAL A 30 0.08 -9.00 9.34
C VAL A 30 -0.97 -9.94 9.96
N ARG A 31 -1.42 -10.96 9.23
CA ARG A 31 -2.33 -11.98 9.82
C ARG A 31 -1.66 -12.72 10.97
N GLY A 32 -0.42 -13.21 10.80
CA GLY A 32 0.32 -13.88 11.86
C GLY A 32 0.59 -12.96 13.07
N ILE A 33 0.75 -11.66 12.83
CA ILE A 33 0.88 -10.64 13.88
C ILE A 33 -0.44 -10.50 14.65
N ALA A 34 -1.57 -10.37 13.94
CA ALA A 34 -2.88 -10.18 14.55
C ALA A 34 -3.29 -11.40 15.41
N GLU A 35 -2.98 -12.61 14.95
CA GLU A 35 -3.23 -13.86 15.70
C GLU A 35 -2.37 -13.98 16.97
N GLY A 36 -1.13 -13.45 16.96
CA GLY A 36 -0.19 -13.55 18.09
C GLY A 36 -0.27 -12.41 19.11
N PHE A 37 -0.60 -11.21 18.66
CA PHE A 37 -0.47 -9.99 19.48
C PHE A 37 -1.73 -9.10 19.51
N GLY A 38 -2.76 -9.42 18.71
CA GLY A 38 -3.88 -8.50 18.48
C GLY A 38 -3.51 -7.31 17.58
N MET A 39 -4.46 -6.37 17.38
CA MET A 39 -4.28 -5.30 16.41
C MET A 39 -3.34 -4.20 16.90
N ALA A 40 -3.69 -3.50 17.97
CA ALA A 40 -2.92 -2.32 18.40
C ALA A 40 -1.49 -2.69 18.81
N GLN A 41 -1.35 -3.73 19.60
CA GLN A 41 -0.10 -4.25 20.09
C GLN A 41 0.77 -4.82 18.97
N GLY A 42 0.17 -5.58 18.07
CA GLY A 42 0.86 -6.15 16.91
C GLY A 42 1.36 -5.07 15.95
N GLN A 43 0.54 -4.06 15.67
CA GLN A 43 0.95 -2.93 14.83
C GLN A 43 2.04 -2.08 15.50
N PHE A 44 1.96 -1.88 16.81
CA PHE A 44 3.04 -1.22 17.55
C PHE A 44 4.38 -1.94 17.33
N PHE A 45 4.45 -3.27 17.53
CA PHE A 45 5.70 -4.01 17.31
C PHE A 45 6.15 -3.98 15.86
N LEU A 46 5.22 -4.11 14.89
CA LEU A 46 5.53 -4.01 13.47
C LEU A 46 6.17 -2.67 13.13
N TYR A 47 5.56 -1.55 13.59
CA TYR A 47 6.09 -0.22 13.30
C TYR A 47 7.36 0.11 14.08
N CYS A 48 7.59 -0.47 15.26
CA CYS A 48 8.89 -0.42 15.94
C CYS A 48 10.00 -1.01 15.05
N VAL A 49 9.79 -2.21 14.52
CA VAL A 49 10.76 -2.88 13.63
C VAL A 49 10.94 -2.08 12.35
N ALA A 50 9.85 -1.59 11.73
CA ALA A 50 9.92 -0.76 10.54
C ALA A 50 10.71 0.54 10.79
N THR A 51 10.46 1.23 11.90
CA THR A 51 11.17 2.44 12.29
C THR A 51 12.66 2.20 12.42
N ILE A 52 13.05 1.15 13.16
CA ILE A 52 14.45 0.77 13.37
C ILE A 52 15.12 0.44 12.02
N CYS A 53 14.48 -0.43 11.22
CA CYS A 53 15.00 -0.84 9.93
C CYS A 53 15.22 0.38 9.01
N VAL A 54 14.20 1.22 8.86
CA VAL A 54 14.25 2.40 7.98
C VAL A 54 15.24 3.43 8.49
N PHE A 55 15.36 3.63 9.80
CA PHE A 55 16.37 4.51 10.39
C PHE A 55 17.79 4.10 9.99
N PHE A 56 18.12 2.81 10.02
CA PHE A 56 19.45 2.36 9.61
C PHE A 56 19.69 2.46 8.10
N ILE A 57 18.64 2.48 7.26
CA ILE A 57 18.76 2.56 5.79
C ILE A 57 18.83 4.00 5.30
N VAL A 58 17.92 4.87 5.75
CA VAL A 58 17.80 6.26 5.25
C VAL A 58 18.15 7.31 6.28
N GLY A 59 18.21 6.96 7.58
CA GLY A 59 18.46 7.89 8.69
C GLY A 59 17.26 8.78 8.98
N LEU A 60 17.51 9.82 9.78
CA LEU A 60 16.54 10.91 9.96
C LEU A 60 16.65 11.86 8.78
N PRO A 61 15.53 12.36 8.25
CA PRO A 61 15.55 13.37 7.20
C PRO A 61 16.07 14.70 7.77
N ASP A 62 16.75 15.46 6.93
CA ASP A 62 17.16 16.83 7.27
C ASP A 62 15.93 17.75 7.31
N PHE A 63 15.47 18.08 8.52
CA PHE A 63 14.28 18.89 8.76
C PHE A 63 14.38 20.30 8.17
N HIS A 64 15.59 20.86 8.04
CA HIS A 64 15.79 22.18 7.45
C HIS A 64 15.55 22.20 5.93
N ARG A 65 15.67 21.04 5.29
CA ARG A 65 15.50 20.86 3.85
C ARG A 65 14.11 20.36 3.45
N ILE A 66 13.28 19.92 4.42
CA ILE A 66 11.91 19.49 4.17
C ILE A 66 11.07 20.71 3.80
N ASP A 67 10.34 20.64 2.69
CA ASP A 67 9.30 21.62 2.38
C ASP A 67 8.24 21.61 3.49
N LYS A 68 7.92 22.77 4.05
CA LYS A 68 6.95 22.89 5.15
C LYS A 68 5.59 22.28 4.80
N ARG A 69 5.17 22.39 3.53
CA ARG A 69 3.93 21.76 3.05
C ARG A 69 4.00 20.24 3.12
N TYR A 70 5.16 19.66 2.78
CA TYR A 70 5.35 18.22 2.88
C TYR A 70 5.40 17.75 4.33
N LEU A 71 6.02 18.53 5.22
CA LEU A 71 6.07 18.24 6.66
C LEU A 71 4.67 18.27 7.31
N TYR A 72 3.88 19.34 7.03
CA TYR A 72 2.59 19.55 7.72
C TYR A 72 1.41 18.88 7.04
N PHE A 73 1.48 18.55 5.77
CA PHE A 73 0.39 17.90 5.04
C PHE A 73 0.78 16.51 4.51
N GLY A 74 1.94 16.37 3.87
CA GLY A 74 2.35 15.11 3.26
C GLY A 74 2.56 13.99 4.29
N ILE A 75 3.40 14.23 5.29
CA ILE A 75 3.71 13.23 6.34
C ILE A 75 2.46 12.84 7.13
N PRO A 76 1.65 13.78 7.68
CA PRO A 76 0.42 13.42 8.38
C PRO A 76 -0.60 12.68 7.51
N THR A 77 -0.65 12.97 6.21
CA THR A 77 -1.52 12.26 5.28
C THR A 77 -1.11 10.78 5.12
N ALA A 78 0.19 10.47 5.17
CA ALA A 78 0.66 9.08 5.19
C ALA A 78 0.25 8.36 6.47
N ASN A 79 0.43 8.98 7.65
CA ASN A 79 0.02 8.41 8.93
C ASN A 79 -1.51 8.24 9.01
N LEU A 80 -2.27 9.20 8.49
CA LEU A 80 -3.73 9.09 8.42
C LEU A 80 -4.16 7.89 7.56
N SER A 81 -3.43 7.61 6.47
CA SER A 81 -3.68 6.45 5.63
C SER A 81 -3.45 5.15 6.39
N SER A 82 -2.31 4.99 7.06
CA SER A 82 -1.96 3.81 7.86
C SER A 82 -3.00 3.55 8.95
N LEU A 83 -3.31 4.59 9.72
CA LEU A 83 -4.28 4.51 10.81
C LEU A 83 -5.69 4.17 10.31
N SER A 84 -6.17 4.89 9.28
CA SER A 84 -7.51 4.67 8.73
C SER A 84 -7.66 3.26 8.18
N PHE A 85 -6.65 2.72 7.47
CA PHE A 85 -6.73 1.35 6.96
C PHE A 85 -6.73 0.31 8.09
N CYS A 86 -5.90 0.50 9.11
CA CYS A 86 -5.87 -0.39 10.27
C CYS A 86 -7.22 -0.40 10.98
N LEU A 87 -7.81 0.78 11.24
CA LEU A 87 -9.14 0.90 11.84
C LEU A 87 -10.23 0.33 10.95
N ALA A 88 -10.15 0.49 9.62
CA ALA A 88 -11.09 -0.09 8.67
C ALA A 88 -11.16 -1.62 8.79
N ILE A 89 -10.00 -2.28 8.87
CA ILE A 89 -9.90 -3.73 9.08
C ILE A 89 -10.42 -4.12 10.47
N PHE A 90 -10.04 -3.37 11.51
CA PHE A 90 -10.45 -3.66 12.88
C PHE A 90 -11.95 -3.52 13.11
N THR A 91 -12.59 -2.52 12.51
CA THR A 91 -14.03 -2.29 12.65
C THR A 91 -14.88 -3.17 11.73
N SER A 92 -14.27 -3.95 10.85
CA SER A 92 -15.01 -4.85 9.93
C SER A 92 -15.63 -6.03 10.68
N SER A 93 -16.86 -6.37 10.29
CA SER A 93 -17.68 -7.43 10.89
C SER A 93 -17.47 -8.77 10.16
N GLY A 94 -16.28 -9.40 10.34
CA GLY A 94 -15.99 -10.71 9.77
C GLY A 94 -15.29 -10.69 8.41
N GLY A 95 -14.91 -11.90 7.93
CA GLY A 95 -14.00 -12.05 6.80
C GLY A 95 -14.50 -11.49 5.47
N ALA A 96 -15.80 -11.60 5.17
CA ALA A 96 -16.36 -11.08 3.91
C ALA A 96 -16.25 -9.55 3.86
N GLN A 97 -16.64 -8.85 4.93
CA GLN A 97 -16.53 -7.39 4.99
C GLN A 97 -15.06 -6.94 4.99
N THR A 98 -14.16 -7.66 5.66
CA THR A 98 -12.72 -7.38 5.64
C THR A 98 -12.15 -7.43 4.21
N MET A 99 -12.58 -8.42 3.40
CA MET A 99 -12.18 -8.49 1.99
C MET A 99 -12.71 -7.31 1.18
N GLU A 100 -13.97 -6.92 1.36
CA GLU A 100 -14.59 -5.79 0.67
C GLU A 100 -13.94 -4.45 1.06
N VAL A 101 -13.62 -4.26 2.33
CA VAL A 101 -12.84 -3.12 2.85
C VAL A 101 -11.46 -3.08 2.19
N GLY A 102 -10.80 -4.23 2.02
CA GLY A 102 -9.57 -4.36 1.25
C GLY A 102 -9.74 -3.93 -0.20
N MET A 103 -10.84 -4.35 -0.88
CA MET A 103 -11.15 -3.95 -2.26
C MET A 103 -11.30 -2.42 -2.36
N VAL A 104 -12.04 -1.80 -1.44
CA VAL A 104 -12.20 -0.34 -1.40
C VAL A 104 -10.85 0.36 -1.22
N ASN A 105 -10.00 -0.15 -0.33
CA ASN A 105 -8.65 0.41 -0.17
C ASN A 105 -7.83 0.29 -1.47
N TYR A 106 -7.96 -0.78 -2.25
CA TYR A 106 -7.27 -0.93 -3.54
C TYR A 106 -7.72 0.05 -4.65
N LEU A 107 -8.58 1.02 -4.37
CA LEU A 107 -8.75 2.20 -5.21
C LEU A 107 -7.53 3.12 -5.23
N TRP A 108 -6.61 3.02 -4.23
CA TRP A 108 -5.47 3.92 -4.12
C TRP A 108 -4.55 3.97 -5.36
N PRO A 109 -4.28 2.89 -6.13
CA PRO A 109 -3.48 3.01 -7.34
C PRO A 109 -4.17 3.88 -8.41
N SER A 110 -5.49 3.69 -8.61
CA SER A 110 -6.29 4.52 -9.52
C SER A 110 -6.28 5.99 -9.09
N LEU A 111 -6.51 6.25 -7.81
CA LEU A 111 -6.49 7.60 -7.24
C LEU A 111 -5.11 8.24 -7.35
N THR A 112 -4.03 7.46 -7.18
CA THR A 112 -2.66 7.96 -7.36
C THR A 112 -2.42 8.44 -8.78
N ILE A 113 -2.90 7.70 -9.79
CA ILE A 113 -2.81 8.11 -11.19
C ILE A 113 -3.68 9.35 -11.45
N LEU A 114 -4.91 9.34 -10.95
CA LEU A 114 -5.82 10.49 -11.06
C LEU A 114 -5.19 11.75 -10.45
N PHE A 115 -4.63 11.66 -9.26
CA PHE A 115 -3.97 12.78 -8.59
C PHE A 115 -2.69 13.20 -9.32
N ALA A 116 -1.94 12.26 -9.91
CA ALA A 116 -0.79 12.59 -10.74
C ALA A 116 -1.19 13.40 -12.00
N VAL A 117 -2.33 13.09 -12.60
CA VAL A 117 -2.88 13.86 -13.74
C VAL A 117 -3.33 15.24 -13.27
N LEU A 118 -4.12 15.32 -12.18
CA LEU A 118 -4.73 16.55 -11.71
C LEU A 118 -3.70 17.52 -11.09
N PHE A 119 -2.78 17.01 -10.27
CA PHE A 119 -1.89 17.85 -9.45
C PHE A 119 -0.43 17.84 -9.86
N ASN A 120 0.04 16.79 -10.55
CA ASN A 120 1.44 16.69 -10.97
C ASN A 120 1.66 16.91 -12.49
N GLY A 121 0.61 17.27 -13.23
CA GLY A 121 0.68 17.58 -14.65
C GLY A 121 1.05 16.40 -15.54
N VAL A 122 0.78 15.17 -15.11
CA VAL A 122 1.03 13.96 -15.89
C VAL A 122 0.04 13.89 -17.05
N ARG A 123 0.56 13.80 -18.28
CA ARG A 123 -0.28 13.62 -19.48
C ARG A 123 -0.51 12.15 -19.75
N THR A 124 -1.75 11.81 -20.01
CA THR A 124 -2.19 10.43 -20.30
C THR A 124 -3.12 10.43 -21.50
N ARG A 125 -3.27 9.23 -22.12
CA ARG A 125 -4.24 8.97 -23.17
C ARG A 125 -5.55 8.47 -22.56
N TRP A 126 -6.66 8.60 -23.28
CA TRP A 126 -7.99 8.30 -22.76
C TRP A 126 -8.20 6.85 -22.30
N TRP A 127 -7.47 5.88 -22.90
CA TRP A 127 -7.58 4.47 -22.51
C TRP A 127 -6.93 4.12 -21.16
N LEU A 128 -6.33 5.09 -20.48
CA LEU A 128 -5.98 4.96 -19.08
C LEU A 128 -7.20 4.55 -18.24
N TYR A 129 -8.34 5.21 -18.46
CA TYR A 129 -9.54 4.99 -17.66
C TYR A 129 -10.11 3.56 -17.80
N PRO A 130 -10.34 3.01 -19.00
CA PRO A 130 -10.70 1.62 -19.12
C PRO A 130 -9.63 0.66 -18.61
N GLY A 131 -8.33 0.98 -18.73
CA GLY A 131 -7.25 0.20 -18.12
C GLY A 131 -7.36 0.11 -16.61
N LEU A 132 -7.65 1.23 -15.93
CA LEU A 132 -7.88 1.27 -14.48
C LEU A 132 -9.10 0.42 -14.07
N LEU A 133 -10.20 0.52 -14.82
CA LEU A 133 -11.42 -0.27 -14.55
C LEU A 133 -11.17 -1.77 -14.70
N VAL A 134 -10.46 -2.19 -15.74
CA VAL A 134 -10.11 -3.60 -15.96
C VAL A 134 -9.19 -4.11 -14.84
N ALA A 135 -8.14 -3.37 -14.48
CA ALA A 135 -7.23 -3.77 -13.40
C ALA A 135 -7.96 -3.86 -12.06
N PHE A 136 -8.82 -2.88 -11.74
CA PHE A 136 -9.61 -2.90 -10.50
C PHE A 136 -10.65 -4.04 -10.51
N GLY A 137 -11.31 -4.29 -11.64
CA GLY A 137 -12.19 -5.45 -11.81
C GLY A 137 -11.47 -6.78 -11.57
N GLY A 138 -10.23 -6.91 -12.01
CA GLY A 138 -9.37 -8.07 -11.71
C GLY A 138 -9.13 -8.25 -10.21
N ILE A 139 -8.91 -7.17 -9.46
CA ILE A 139 -8.78 -7.22 -7.99
C ILE A 139 -10.08 -7.73 -7.35
N ILE A 140 -11.23 -7.20 -7.79
CA ILE A 140 -12.53 -7.66 -7.29
C ILE A 140 -12.68 -9.16 -7.50
N VAL A 141 -12.33 -9.68 -8.68
CA VAL A 141 -12.41 -11.12 -8.99
C VAL A 141 -11.47 -11.93 -8.09
N ILE A 142 -10.22 -11.49 -7.87
CA ILE A 142 -9.25 -12.17 -7.00
C ILE A 142 -9.79 -12.27 -5.56
N LEU A 143 -10.24 -11.14 -5.00
CA LEU A 143 -10.63 -11.06 -3.59
C LEU A 143 -12.01 -11.66 -3.30
N SER A 144 -12.89 -11.74 -4.31
CA SER A 144 -14.20 -12.40 -4.18
C SER A 144 -14.12 -13.92 -4.19
N GLY A 145 -13.03 -14.48 -4.73
CA GLY A 145 -12.86 -15.93 -4.83
C GLY A 145 -13.95 -16.60 -5.67
N ASP A 146 -14.19 -17.90 -5.44
CA ASP A 146 -15.16 -18.68 -6.23
C ASP A 146 -16.63 -18.33 -5.96
N LYS A 147 -16.91 -17.64 -4.86
CA LYS A 147 -18.28 -17.15 -4.56
C LYS A 147 -18.70 -15.99 -5.44
N GLY A 148 -17.74 -15.33 -6.08
CA GLY A 148 -17.97 -14.12 -6.88
C GLY A 148 -18.36 -12.88 -6.04
N PHE A 149 -18.40 -11.72 -6.70
CA PHE A 149 -18.84 -10.48 -6.10
C PHE A 149 -20.34 -10.30 -6.21
N SER A 150 -21.03 -10.12 -5.07
CA SER A 150 -22.46 -9.81 -5.02
C SER A 150 -22.65 -8.34 -4.62
N LEU A 151 -23.14 -7.52 -5.55
CA LEU A 151 -23.43 -6.10 -5.28
C LEU A 151 -24.51 -5.94 -4.21
N THR A 152 -25.52 -6.82 -4.21
CA THR A 152 -26.62 -6.79 -3.22
C THR A 152 -26.08 -7.02 -1.81
N GLU A 153 -25.27 -8.05 -1.62
CA GLU A 153 -24.65 -8.34 -0.32
C GLU A 153 -23.67 -7.24 0.11
N PHE A 154 -22.94 -6.66 -0.83
CA PHE A 154 -22.07 -5.51 -0.55
C PHE A 154 -22.87 -4.32 -0.02
N VAL A 155 -23.99 -3.96 -0.67
CA VAL A 155 -24.85 -2.84 -0.24
C VAL A 155 -25.44 -3.09 1.14
N VAL A 156 -25.88 -4.32 1.43
CA VAL A 156 -26.40 -4.68 2.75
C VAL A 156 -25.31 -4.52 3.82
N ARG A 157 -24.13 -5.11 3.62
CA ARG A 157 -23.01 -5.00 4.58
C ARG A 157 -22.51 -3.55 4.74
N PHE A 158 -22.53 -2.77 3.65
CA PHE A 158 -22.22 -1.34 3.73
C PHE A 158 -23.21 -0.59 4.61
N ALA A 159 -24.53 -0.86 4.46
CA ALA A 159 -25.56 -0.21 5.25
C ALA A 159 -25.50 -0.60 6.75
N GLU A 160 -25.12 -1.84 7.05
CA GLU A 160 -24.94 -2.32 8.43
C GLU A 160 -23.72 -1.71 9.13
N ASN A 161 -22.61 -1.49 8.43
CA ASN A 161 -21.37 -0.95 8.99
C ASN A 161 -20.63 -0.06 7.98
N PRO A 162 -21.10 1.16 7.71
CA PRO A 162 -20.47 2.06 6.75
C PRO A 162 -19.10 2.57 7.18
N VAL A 163 -18.82 2.56 8.49
CA VAL A 163 -17.57 3.13 9.06
C VAL A 163 -16.33 2.44 8.49
N SER A 164 -16.32 1.12 8.41
CA SER A 164 -15.19 0.36 7.87
C SER A 164 -14.89 0.73 6.42
N TYR A 165 -15.92 0.87 5.57
CA TYR A 165 -15.75 1.24 4.16
C TYR A 165 -15.28 2.69 3.98
N LEU A 166 -15.84 3.61 4.78
CA LEU A 166 -15.43 5.02 4.76
C LEU A 166 -13.97 5.19 5.21
N LEU A 167 -13.55 4.47 6.25
CA LEU A 167 -12.16 4.46 6.70
C LEU A 167 -11.23 3.89 5.61
N ALA A 168 -11.62 2.83 4.91
CA ALA A 168 -10.86 2.28 3.79
C ALA A 168 -10.74 3.27 2.63
N LEU A 169 -11.82 4.00 2.32
CA LEU A 169 -11.80 5.06 1.30
C LEU A 169 -10.89 6.22 1.73
N VAL A 170 -10.97 6.66 2.98
CA VAL A 170 -10.05 7.67 3.54
C VAL A 170 -8.60 7.20 3.41
N ALA A 171 -8.32 5.94 3.75
CA ALA A 171 -6.98 5.37 3.60
C ALA A 171 -6.49 5.42 2.13
N ALA A 172 -7.33 5.03 1.17
CA ALA A 172 -6.99 5.05 -0.25
C ALA A 172 -6.74 6.47 -0.77
N VAL A 173 -7.60 7.42 -0.42
CA VAL A 173 -7.50 8.84 -0.84
C VAL A 173 -6.25 9.48 -0.23
N THR A 174 -6.00 9.26 1.05
CA THR A 174 -4.87 9.87 1.76
C THR A 174 -3.55 9.26 1.30
N TRP A 175 -3.48 7.95 1.01
CA TRP A 175 -2.29 7.34 0.41
C TRP A 175 -1.97 7.90 -0.98
N ALA A 176 -2.98 8.03 -1.82
CA ALA A 176 -2.84 8.65 -3.14
C ALA A 176 -2.41 10.13 -3.03
N GLY A 177 -2.96 10.86 -2.06
CA GLY A 177 -2.58 12.22 -1.72
C GLY A 177 -1.11 12.31 -1.30
N TYR A 178 -0.68 11.50 -0.35
CA TYR A 178 0.72 11.39 0.08
C TYR A 178 1.66 11.13 -1.10
N SER A 179 1.32 10.17 -1.96
CA SER A 179 2.11 9.83 -3.15
C SER A 179 2.26 11.01 -4.10
N SER A 180 1.18 11.76 -4.34
CA SER A 180 1.19 12.97 -5.17
C SER A 180 2.00 14.11 -4.53
N MET A 181 1.84 14.34 -3.21
CA MET A 181 2.61 15.34 -2.46
C MET A 181 4.10 14.99 -2.39
N THR A 182 4.44 13.70 -2.29
CA THR A 182 5.83 13.22 -2.36
C THR A 182 6.48 13.64 -3.68
N ARG A 183 5.74 13.56 -4.78
CA ARG A 183 6.20 14.04 -6.10
C ARG A 183 6.36 15.54 -6.14
N ALA A 184 5.39 16.28 -5.61
CA ALA A 184 5.33 17.73 -5.71
C ALA A 184 6.29 18.44 -4.74
N TRP A 185 6.40 17.97 -3.51
CA TRP A 185 7.06 18.67 -2.40
C TRP A 185 8.17 17.87 -1.71
N GLY A 186 8.32 16.59 -2.02
CA GLY A 186 9.28 15.71 -1.33
C GLY A 186 10.74 16.05 -1.55
N ASN A 187 11.10 16.77 -2.65
CA ASN A 187 12.47 17.22 -2.98
C ASN A 187 13.54 16.11 -2.86
N GLY A 188 13.13 14.85 -3.04
CA GLY A 188 14.00 13.68 -2.90
C GLY A 188 14.34 13.30 -1.44
N ILE A 189 13.68 13.91 -0.46
CA ILE A 189 13.80 13.55 0.95
C ILE A 189 12.90 12.34 1.22
N ASN A 190 13.40 11.37 1.97
CA ASN A 190 12.63 10.21 2.41
C ASN A 190 12.20 10.40 3.86
N PRO A 191 10.89 10.60 4.15
CA PRO A 191 10.39 10.84 5.49
C PRO A 191 9.99 9.56 6.22
N SER A 192 10.23 8.38 5.65
CA SER A 192 9.65 7.12 6.15
C SER A 192 10.00 6.83 7.62
N THR A 193 11.20 7.25 8.09
CA THR A 193 11.57 7.11 9.50
C THR A 193 10.63 7.88 10.42
N ILE A 194 10.26 9.13 10.05
CA ILE A 194 9.33 9.94 10.84
C ILE A 194 7.93 9.34 10.77
N ILE A 195 7.47 8.93 9.57
CA ILE A 195 6.15 8.33 9.38
C ILE A 195 6.00 7.14 10.33
N PHE A 196 6.94 6.19 10.30
CA PHE A 196 6.85 5.01 11.15
C PHE A 196 7.07 5.30 12.64
N ALA A 197 7.89 6.28 13.00
CA ALA A 197 8.00 6.70 14.40
C ALA A 197 6.68 7.27 14.94
N VAL A 198 5.97 8.05 14.12
CA VAL A 198 4.63 8.55 14.48
C VAL A 198 3.62 7.41 14.55
N ASP A 199 3.58 6.50 13.55
CA ASP A 199 2.71 5.32 13.60
C ASP A 199 3.00 4.46 14.84
N THR A 200 4.28 4.25 15.20
CA THR A 200 4.66 3.55 16.43
C THR A 200 4.05 4.21 17.66
N LEU A 201 4.13 5.55 17.78
CA LEU A 201 3.56 6.27 18.91
C LEU A 201 2.02 6.19 18.93
N VAL A 202 1.38 6.30 17.78
CA VAL A 202 -0.09 6.18 17.67
C VAL A 202 -0.55 4.81 18.13
N PHE A 203 0.08 3.73 17.66
CA PHE A 203 -0.31 2.38 18.04
C PHE A 203 0.10 2.02 19.48
N LEU A 204 1.14 2.64 20.02
CA LEU A 204 1.44 2.57 21.46
C LEU A 204 0.30 3.17 22.28
N VAL A 205 -0.19 4.35 21.91
CA VAL A 205 -1.34 4.98 22.60
C VAL A 205 -2.59 4.12 22.53
N LEU A 206 -2.91 3.57 21.33
CA LEU A 206 -4.05 2.68 21.16
C LEU A 206 -3.92 1.42 22.04
N TRP A 207 -2.72 0.86 22.13
CA TRP A 207 -2.44 -0.28 23.00
C TRP A 207 -2.61 0.06 24.48
N LEU A 208 -2.07 1.20 24.94
CA LEU A 208 -2.22 1.65 26.32
C LEU A 208 -3.67 1.96 26.71
N LEU A 209 -4.51 2.31 25.72
CA LEU A 209 -5.96 2.51 25.89
C LEU A 209 -6.76 1.20 25.76
N ASP A 210 -6.08 0.06 25.61
CA ASP A 210 -6.67 -1.26 25.44
C ASP A 210 -7.60 -1.39 24.21
N ILE A 211 -7.32 -0.61 23.15
CA ILE A 211 -8.09 -0.63 21.92
C ILE A 211 -7.55 -1.74 21.02
N GLY A 212 -8.29 -2.84 20.89
CA GLY A 212 -7.94 -3.97 20.03
C GLY A 212 -6.74 -4.77 20.52
N SER A 213 -6.48 -4.78 21.84
CA SER A 213 -5.47 -5.59 22.47
C SER A 213 -5.96 -7.02 22.70
N LEU A 214 -5.03 -7.99 22.64
CA LEU A 214 -5.25 -9.36 23.04
C LEU A 214 -4.20 -9.75 24.08
N PRO A 215 -4.49 -10.73 24.97
CA PRO A 215 -3.44 -11.32 25.80
C PRO A 215 -2.30 -11.82 24.90
N VAL A 216 -1.06 -11.43 25.20
CA VAL A 216 0.10 -11.79 24.39
C VAL A 216 0.31 -13.29 24.42
N ALA A 217 0.03 -13.96 23.32
CA ALA A 217 0.45 -15.32 23.06
C ALA A 217 1.66 -15.30 22.12
N ALA A 218 2.81 -14.88 22.66
CA ALA A 218 4.03 -14.78 21.88
C ALA A 218 4.44 -16.14 21.32
N SER A 219 4.09 -16.41 20.07
CA SER A 219 4.54 -17.59 19.32
C SER A 219 5.77 -17.22 18.48
N ALA A 220 6.63 -18.21 18.21
CA ALA A 220 7.75 -18.02 17.29
C ALA A 220 7.27 -17.51 15.91
N HIS A 221 6.14 -18.01 15.41
CA HIS A 221 5.51 -17.58 14.16
C HIS A 221 5.07 -16.10 14.22
N GLY A 222 4.43 -15.67 15.31
CA GLY A 222 4.03 -14.28 15.52
C GLY A 222 5.24 -13.35 15.57
N LEU A 223 6.31 -13.73 16.28
CA LEU A 223 7.55 -12.94 16.35
C LEU A 223 8.24 -12.83 14.98
N MET A 224 8.34 -13.92 14.24
CA MET A 224 8.88 -13.91 12.88
C MET A 224 8.03 -13.02 11.96
N SER A 225 6.70 -13.07 12.10
CA SER A 225 5.79 -12.21 11.34
C SER A 225 5.99 -10.72 11.65
N VAL A 226 6.24 -10.35 12.92
CA VAL A 226 6.58 -8.96 13.30
C VAL A 226 7.89 -8.52 12.64
N ILE A 227 8.94 -9.32 12.73
CA ILE A 227 10.27 -8.97 12.21
C ILE A 227 10.21 -8.83 10.67
N PHE A 228 9.76 -9.87 9.98
CA PHE A 228 9.69 -9.84 8.52
C PHE A 228 8.66 -8.84 8.00
N GLY A 229 7.52 -8.70 8.67
CA GLY A 229 6.47 -7.73 8.34
C GLY A 229 6.97 -6.29 8.48
N GLY A 230 7.63 -5.97 9.59
CA GLY A 230 8.21 -4.64 9.82
C GLY A 230 9.29 -4.28 8.80
N ILE A 231 10.19 -5.23 8.47
CA ILE A 231 11.20 -5.03 7.43
C ILE A 231 10.52 -4.83 6.06
N ALA A 232 9.56 -5.68 5.68
CA ALA A 232 8.88 -5.61 4.40
C ALA A 232 8.12 -4.29 4.23
N VAL A 233 7.34 -3.87 5.24
CA VAL A 233 6.60 -2.60 5.22
C VAL A 233 7.57 -1.42 5.20
N GLY A 234 8.63 -1.45 6.02
CA GLY A 234 9.65 -0.40 6.04
C GLY A 234 10.34 -0.22 4.69
N MET A 235 10.79 -1.32 4.09
CA MET A 235 11.43 -1.31 2.77
C MET A 235 10.47 -0.82 1.69
N ALA A 236 9.20 -1.25 1.72
CA ALA A 236 8.20 -0.83 0.75
C ALA A 236 8.07 0.71 0.72
N TYR A 237 7.96 1.36 1.88
CA TYR A 237 7.87 2.82 1.96
C TYR A 237 9.13 3.53 1.47
N VAL A 238 10.31 3.01 1.82
CA VAL A 238 11.60 3.59 1.37
C VAL A 238 11.68 3.60 -0.15
N VAL A 239 11.44 2.45 -0.79
CA VAL A 239 11.57 2.33 -2.25
C VAL A 239 10.41 3.00 -2.98
N TRP A 240 9.19 3.00 -2.40
CA TRP A 240 8.04 3.73 -2.93
C TRP A 240 8.29 5.24 -2.97
N THR A 241 8.70 5.82 -1.85
CA THR A 241 9.00 7.26 -1.75
C THR A 241 10.07 7.67 -2.75
N LEU A 242 11.11 6.85 -2.91
CA LEU A 242 12.15 7.08 -3.91
C LEU A 242 11.59 7.05 -5.33
N GLY A 243 10.78 6.02 -5.64
CA GLY A 243 10.11 5.87 -6.92
C GLY A 243 9.17 7.03 -7.23
N MET A 244 8.34 7.42 -6.28
CA MET A 244 7.39 8.53 -6.43
C MET A 244 8.08 9.88 -6.61
N SER A 245 9.21 10.11 -5.90
CA SER A 245 9.95 11.37 -6.01
C SER A 245 10.55 11.60 -7.40
N LYS A 246 11.08 10.56 -8.05
CA LYS A 246 11.89 10.70 -9.28
C LYS A 246 11.48 9.78 -10.42
N GLY A 247 10.74 8.71 -10.14
CA GLY A 247 10.33 7.71 -11.11
C GLY A 247 9.10 8.10 -11.94
N ASN A 248 8.54 7.11 -12.60
CA ASN A 248 7.29 7.23 -13.35
C ASN A 248 6.11 6.82 -12.46
N ILE A 249 5.37 7.81 -11.96
CA ILE A 249 4.23 7.63 -11.03
C ILE A 249 3.21 6.64 -11.60
N THR A 250 2.85 6.79 -12.89
CA THR A 250 1.81 5.95 -13.50
C THR A 250 2.26 4.50 -13.61
N VAL A 251 3.51 4.24 -13.96
CA VAL A 251 4.06 2.87 -13.99
C VAL A 251 4.06 2.25 -12.60
N LEU A 252 4.48 3.01 -11.57
CA LEU A 252 4.49 2.54 -10.20
C LEU A 252 3.08 2.24 -9.68
N ALA A 253 2.13 3.15 -9.91
CA ALA A 253 0.75 2.96 -9.51
C ALA A 253 0.07 1.80 -10.27
N ALA A 254 0.30 1.68 -11.59
CA ALA A 254 -0.21 0.55 -12.36
C ALA A 254 0.39 -0.80 -11.89
N ALA A 255 1.70 -0.84 -11.61
CA ALA A 255 2.34 -2.04 -11.06
C ALA A 255 1.80 -2.44 -9.69
N SER A 256 1.29 -1.48 -8.91
CA SER A 256 0.73 -1.77 -7.58
C SER A 256 -0.55 -2.59 -7.62
N TYR A 257 -1.23 -2.69 -8.77
CA TYR A 257 -2.33 -3.63 -8.96
C TYR A 257 -1.89 -5.11 -8.86
N PHE A 258 -0.59 -5.38 -9.00
CA PHE A 258 -0.06 -6.72 -8.75
C PHE A 258 0.08 -7.06 -7.26
N THR A 259 -0.04 -6.09 -6.35
CA THR A 259 0.09 -6.34 -4.90
C THR A 259 -0.86 -7.44 -4.40
N PRO A 260 -2.18 -7.45 -4.70
CA PRO A 260 -3.05 -8.55 -4.26
C PRO A 260 -2.70 -9.89 -4.92
N VAL A 261 -2.22 -9.89 -6.18
CA VAL A 261 -1.75 -11.11 -6.84
C VAL A 261 -0.56 -11.70 -6.07
N LEU A 262 0.45 -10.86 -5.79
CA LEU A 262 1.64 -11.25 -5.03
C LEU A 262 1.28 -11.70 -3.62
N SER A 263 0.30 -11.04 -2.99
CA SER A 263 -0.19 -11.40 -1.66
C SER A 263 -0.81 -12.79 -1.64
N CYS A 264 -1.66 -13.13 -2.61
CA CYS A 264 -2.24 -14.48 -2.71
C CYS A 264 -1.16 -15.53 -3.00
N VAL A 265 -0.23 -15.26 -3.91
CA VAL A 265 0.89 -16.18 -4.18
C VAL A 265 1.75 -16.38 -2.92
N PHE A 266 2.08 -15.32 -2.19
CA PHE A 266 2.85 -15.47 -0.95
C PHE A 266 2.07 -16.23 0.13
N ALA A 267 0.75 -16.05 0.20
CA ALA A 267 -0.11 -16.77 1.13
C ALA A 267 -0.09 -18.29 0.92
N THR A 268 0.13 -18.79 -0.30
CA THR A 268 0.27 -20.25 -0.55
C THR A 268 1.49 -20.82 0.18
N PHE A 269 2.58 -20.08 0.25
CA PHE A 269 3.82 -20.52 0.90
C PHE A 269 3.80 -20.31 2.41
N TRP A 270 3.17 -19.19 2.88
CA TRP A 270 3.24 -18.79 4.28
C TRP A 270 2.14 -19.42 5.15
N ILE A 271 0.94 -19.56 4.61
CA ILE A 271 -0.23 -20.08 5.33
C ILE A 271 -0.92 -21.26 4.62
N GLY A 272 -0.34 -21.80 3.55
CA GLY A 272 -0.90 -22.93 2.81
C GLY A 272 -2.21 -22.62 2.07
N ALA A 273 -2.45 -21.37 1.67
CA ALA A 273 -3.66 -20.99 0.95
C ALA A 273 -3.71 -21.61 -0.46
N GLU A 274 -4.89 -22.09 -0.87
CA GLU A 274 -5.10 -22.64 -2.21
C GLU A 274 -5.51 -21.53 -3.19
N LEU A 275 -4.94 -21.56 -4.41
CA LEU A 275 -5.29 -20.64 -5.49
C LEU A 275 -6.34 -21.30 -6.40
N ASN A 276 -7.50 -20.68 -6.46
CA ASN A 276 -8.65 -21.14 -7.24
C ASN A 276 -8.66 -20.57 -8.68
N SER A 277 -9.65 -20.98 -9.48
CA SER A 277 -9.80 -20.52 -10.88
C SER A 277 -10.08 -19.02 -10.97
N SER A 278 -10.84 -18.45 -10.03
CA SER A 278 -11.13 -17.01 -9.97
C SER A 278 -9.88 -16.20 -9.74
N PHE A 279 -8.90 -16.70 -8.97
CA PHE A 279 -7.60 -16.07 -8.83
C PHE A 279 -6.90 -15.87 -10.18
N TRP A 280 -6.79 -16.93 -10.98
CA TRP A 280 -6.09 -16.86 -12.27
C TRP A 280 -6.80 -15.96 -13.28
N MET A 281 -8.14 -15.99 -13.30
CA MET A 281 -8.93 -15.06 -14.13
C MET A 281 -8.69 -13.61 -13.74
N GLY A 282 -8.69 -13.31 -12.44
CA GLY A 282 -8.41 -11.97 -11.92
C GLY A 282 -6.99 -11.51 -12.22
N VAL A 283 -5.99 -12.42 -12.16
CA VAL A 283 -4.60 -12.13 -12.56
C VAL A 283 -4.52 -11.66 -14.01
N VAL A 284 -5.19 -12.34 -14.93
CA VAL A 284 -5.23 -11.95 -16.36
C VAL A 284 -5.80 -10.53 -16.50
N LEU A 285 -6.90 -10.21 -15.82
CA LEU A 285 -7.51 -8.88 -15.86
C LEU A 285 -6.56 -7.80 -15.29
N VAL A 286 -5.90 -8.07 -14.16
CA VAL A 286 -4.91 -7.16 -13.57
C VAL A 286 -3.76 -6.90 -14.53
N VAL A 287 -3.21 -7.94 -15.17
CA VAL A 287 -2.13 -7.80 -16.15
C VAL A 287 -2.56 -6.95 -17.34
N VAL A 288 -3.71 -7.25 -17.94
CA VAL A 288 -4.24 -6.51 -19.11
C VAL A 288 -4.48 -5.04 -18.73
N GLY A 289 -5.17 -4.78 -17.63
CA GLY A 289 -5.45 -3.43 -17.15
C GLY A 289 -4.17 -2.63 -16.87
N SER A 290 -3.18 -3.25 -16.22
CA SER A 290 -1.89 -2.61 -15.93
C SER A 290 -1.10 -2.27 -17.19
N LEU A 291 -1.11 -3.15 -18.19
CA LEU A 291 -0.47 -2.90 -19.49
C LEU A 291 -1.14 -1.76 -20.25
N LEU A 292 -2.47 -1.68 -20.23
CA LEU A 292 -3.22 -0.55 -20.80
C LEU A 292 -2.86 0.76 -20.10
N CYS A 293 -2.79 0.79 -18.78
CA CYS A 293 -2.36 1.95 -18.00
C CYS A 293 -0.93 2.38 -18.34
N TRP A 294 -0.03 1.41 -18.49
CA TRP A 294 1.35 1.70 -18.86
C TRP A 294 1.45 2.33 -20.26
N ASP A 295 0.80 1.76 -21.26
CA ASP A 295 0.80 2.32 -22.62
C ASP A 295 0.16 3.72 -22.66
N ALA A 296 -0.89 3.95 -21.87
CA ALA A 296 -1.58 5.24 -21.78
C ALA A 296 -0.68 6.40 -21.35
N THR A 297 0.48 6.15 -20.71
CA THR A 297 1.41 7.21 -20.26
C THR A 297 2.27 7.80 -21.38
N GLY A 298 2.12 7.32 -22.62
CA GLY A 298 2.90 7.78 -23.77
C GLY A 298 4.41 7.49 -23.72
N ARG A 299 4.86 6.79 -22.66
CA ARG A 299 6.23 6.28 -22.50
C ARG A 299 6.25 4.79 -22.80
N GLY A 300 5.66 4.39 -23.93
CA GLY A 300 5.60 2.98 -24.31
C GLY A 300 6.95 2.28 -24.19
N MET A 301 6.92 0.96 -24.09
CA MET A 301 8.05 0.05 -23.86
C MET A 301 9.33 0.42 -24.62
N LYS A 302 9.21 0.96 -25.85
CA LYS A 302 10.34 1.38 -26.69
C LYS A 302 11.16 2.55 -26.09
N LYS A 303 10.53 3.49 -25.37
CA LYS A 303 11.24 4.61 -24.73
C LYS A 303 11.84 4.21 -23.38
N PHE A 304 11.18 3.28 -22.67
CA PHE A 304 11.68 2.76 -21.40
C PHE A 304 12.92 1.89 -21.62
N LEU A 305 12.87 0.96 -22.59
CA LEU A 305 13.99 0.08 -22.94
C LEU A 305 15.19 0.81 -23.60
N LYS A 306 14.97 1.96 -24.25
CA LYS A 306 16.09 2.78 -24.76
C LYS A 306 16.78 3.61 -23.69
N ALA A 307 16.17 3.78 -22.52
CA ALA A 307 16.69 4.57 -21.39
C ALA A 307 17.26 3.70 -20.25
N ALA A 308 17.07 2.37 -20.32
CA ALA A 308 17.67 1.37 -19.45
C ALA A 308 19.01 0.89 -20.02
#